data_00995915a63c4393ad33cc2c98c7bbad
#
_entry.id   00995915a63c4393ad33cc2c98c7bbad
#
_cell.length_a   1.000
_cell.length_b   1.000
_cell.length_c   1.000
_cell.angle_alpha   90.00
_cell.angle_beta   90.00
_cell.angle_gamma   90.00
#
_symmetry.space_group_name_H-M   'P 1'
#
loop_
_entity.id
_entity.type
_entity.pdbx_description
1 polymer ?
#
loop_
_entity_poly.entity_id
_entity_poly.type
_entity_poly.pdbx_seq_one_letter_code
_entity_poly.pdbx_strand_id
1 'polypeptide(L)'
;MLHSYGTLHHLTCPGTSQQNGRAERKLRHILDTVRALLLSAKVPAPFWGEAALNAVHAINRIPSPVIHNQTPYERLFGSSPDYHHLRSFGSACFVLLQPHEHNKLEPRSRLCCFLGYGETQKGYRCYDPVSHRLRVSHNVVFWEHRLFVELSHFRSSLTTSSVLEIFPNESHVPSTNIFYPPLDFSPSIFYASPR
;
A
#
# COMPACT_ATOMS: atom_id res chain seq x y z
N MET A 1 22.09 -5.80 -11.23
CA MET A 1 21.47 -4.98 -10.19
C MET A 1 21.00 -5.79 -8.96
N LEU A 2 20.20 -6.86 -9.08
CA LEU A 2 19.79 -7.68 -7.90
C LEU A 2 20.96 -8.36 -7.19
N HIS A 3 21.97 -8.84 -7.94
CA HIS A 3 23.17 -9.50 -7.39
C HIS A 3 24.01 -8.60 -6.47
N SER A 4 24.06 -7.30 -6.72
CA SER A 4 24.81 -6.34 -5.91
C SER A 4 24.22 -6.15 -4.50
N TYR A 5 22.98 -6.59 -4.30
CA TYR A 5 22.28 -6.55 -3.00
C TYR A 5 22.17 -7.93 -2.35
N GLY A 6 22.96 -8.93 -2.79
CA GLY A 6 22.92 -10.29 -2.23
C GLY A 6 21.65 -11.07 -2.57
N THR A 7 20.87 -10.63 -3.54
CA THR A 7 19.63 -11.28 -3.96
C THR A 7 19.89 -12.27 -5.07
N LEU A 8 19.56 -13.55 -4.86
CA LEU A 8 19.60 -14.59 -5.89
C LEU A 8 18.28 -14.62 -6.65
N HIS A 9 18.38 -14.44 -7.95
CA HIS A 9 17.23 -14.53 -8.86
C HIS A 9 17.17 -15.91 -9.50
N HIS A 10 16.15 -16.70 -9.15
CA HIS A 10 15.88 -17.99 -9.73
C HIS A 10 14.90 -17.85 -10.88
N LEU A 11 15.30 -18.34 -12.06
CA LEU A 11 14.43 -18.42 -13.24
C LEU A 11 13.84 -19.83 -13.33
N THR A 12 12.57 -19.91 -13.68
CA THR A 12 11.88 -21.17 -13.97
C THR A 12 12.00 -21.52 -15.45
N CYS A 13 11.91 -22.82 -15.77
CA CYS A 13 11.84 -23.24 -17.17
C CYS A 13 10.54 -22.75 -17.82
N PRO A 14 10.56 -22.36 -19.10
CA PRO A 14 9.35 -22.00 -19.84
C PRO A 14 8.30 -23.13 -19.76
N GLY A 15 7.03 -22.77 -19.53
CA GLY A 15 5.91 -23.72 -19.48
C GLY A 15 5.77 -24.52 -18.16
N THR A 16 6.59 -24.25 -17.13
CA THR A 16 6.52 -24.95 -15.83
C THR A 16 6.01 -24.06 -14.71
N SER A 17 4.70 -23.79 -14.67
CA SER A 17 4.04 -22.96 -13.64
C SER A 17 4.23 -23.53 -12.23
N GLN A 18 4.32 -24.86 -12.09
CA GLN A 18 4.50 -25.53 -10.80
C GLN A 18 5.76 -25.10 -10.03
N GLN A 19 6.79 -24.64 -10.73
CA GLN A 19 8.02 -24.11 -10.12
C GLN A 19 7.81 -22.73 -9.46
N ASN A 20 6.76 -22.01 -9.81
CA ASN A 20 6.43 -20.67 -9.32
C ASN A 20 5.52 -20.66 -8.09
N GLY A 21 5.12 -21.82 -7.56
CA GLY A 21 4.11 -21.91 -6.51
C GLY A 21 4.40 -21.10 -5.23
N ARG A 22 5.67 -20.79 -4.94
CA ARG A 22 6.02 -19.89 -3.81
C ARG A 22 5.70 -18.42 -4.14
N ALA A 23 6.06 -17.98 -5.33
CA ALA A 23 5.80 -16.61 -5.81
C ALA A 23 4.29 -16.38 -5.94
N GLU A 24 3.57 -17.34 -6.51
CA GLU A 24 2.11 -17.29 -6.69
C GLU A 24 1.38 -17.21 -5.34
N ARG A 25 1.75 -18.05 -4.36
CA ARG A 25 1.18 -17.96 -2.99
C ARG A 25 1.46 -16.63 -2.32
N LYS A 26 2.67 -16.08 -2.48
CA LYS A 26 3.00 -14.77 -1.91
C LYS A 26 2.21 -13.65 -2.58
N LEU A 27 2.09 -13.70 -3.91
CA LEU A 27 1.28 -12.74 -4.66
C LEU A 27 -0.20 -12.81 -4.23
N ARG A 28 -0.76 -14.02 -4.15
CA ARG A 28 -2.13 -14.23 -3.67
C ARG A 28 -2.34 -13.64 -2.27
N HIS A 29 -1.43 -13.91 -1.33
CA HIS A 29 -1.49 -13.34 0.02
C HIS A 29 -1.48 -11.80 0.00
N ILE A 30 -0.65 -11.19 -0.85
CA ILE A 30 -0.63 -9.72 -1.01
C ILE A 30 -1.97 -9.24 -1.56
N LEU A 31 -2.48 -9.85 -2.64
CA LEU A 31 -3.74 -9.45 -3.28
C LEU A 31 -4.95 -9.63 -2.36
N ASP A 32 -5.00 -10.69 -1.56
CA ASP A 32 -6.06 -10.89 -0.57
C ASP A 32 -6.01 -9.83 0.52
N THR A 33 -4.81 -9.44 0.96
CA THR A 33 -4.63 -8.33 1.92
C THR A 33 -5.05 -7.00 1.29
N VAL A 34 -4.69 -6.74 0.04
CA VAL A 34 -5.12 -5.53 -0.71
C VAL A 34 -6.64 -5.46 -0.77
N ARG A 35 -7.29 -6.57 -1.17
CA ARG A 35 -8.76 -6.67 -1.23
C ARG A 35 -9.39 -6.38 0.13
N ALA A 36 -8.86 -6.99 1.19
CA ALA A 36 -9.35 -6.76 2.56
C ALA A 36 -9.21 -5.28 2.98
N LEU A 37 -8.08 -4.62 2.69
CA LEU A 37 -7.85 -3.21 3.00
C LEU A 37 -8.83 -2.30 2.25
N LEU A 38 -9.01 -2.50 0.93
CA LEU A 38 -9.91 -1.68 0.13
C LEU A 38 -11.37 -1.83 0.58
N LEU A 39 -11.81 -3.06 0.85
CA LEU A 39 -13.19 -3.34 1.27
C LEU A 39 -13.47 -2.80 2.68
N SER A 40 -12.59 -3.07 3.64
CA SER A 40 -12.77 -2.63 5.04
C SER A 40 -12.77 -1.12 5.17
N ALA A 41 -11.92 -0.44 4.42
CA ALA A 41 -11.81 1.02 4.42
C ALA A 41 -12.77 1.71 3.44
N LYS A 42 -13.51 0.95 2.62
CA LYS A 42 -14.37 1.45 1.53
C LYS A 42 -13.63 2.41 0.58
N VAL A 43 -12.34 2.14 0.37
CA VAL A 43 -11.51 2.91 -0.55
C VAL A 43 -11.73 2.38 -1.96
N PRO A 44 -11.93 3.27 -2.97
CA PRO A 44 -12.17 2.86 -4.35
C PRO A 44 -11.02 2.06 -4.95
N ALA A 45 -11.37 1.12 -5.83
CA ALA A 45 -10.44 0.21 -6.50
C ALA A 45 -9.24 0.89 -7.20
N PRO A 46 -9.35 2.07 -7.85
CA PRO A 46 -8.18 2.74 -8.44
C PRO A 46 -7.01 3.02 -7.47
N PHE A 47 -7.25 3.00 -6.15
CA PHE A 47 -6.20 3.12 -5.13
C PHE A 47 -5.55 1.78 -4.75
N TRP A 48 -5.75 0.73 -5.56
CA TRP A 48 -5.19 -0.60 -5.28
C TRP A 48 -3.65 -0.60 -5.12
N GLY A 49 -2.95 0.26 -5.87
CA GLY A 49 -1.49 0.41 -5.75
C GLY A 49 -1.07 0.89 -4.35
N GLU A 50 -1.77 1.89 -3.80
CA GLU A 50 -1.54 2.37 -2.43
C GLU A 50 -1.85 1.28 -1.39
N ALA A 51 -2.95 0.55 -1.61
CA ALA A 51 -3.30 -0.58 -0.76
C ALA A 51 -2.25 -1.71 -0.83
N ALA A 52 -1.63 -1.95 -2.01
CA ALA A 52 -0.58 -2.95 -2.17
C ALA A 52 0.70 -2.56 -1.41
N LEU A 53 1.12 -1.31 -1.52
CA LEU A 53 2.27 -0.79 -0.74
C LEU A 53 2.01 -0.91 0.76
N ASN A 54 0.82 -0.53 1.21
CA ASN A 54 0.44 -0.64 2.62
C ASN A 54 0.32 -2.10 3.08
N ALA A 55 -0.21 -3.00 2.24
CA ALA A 55 -0.27 -4.43 2.53
C ALA A 55 1.13 -5.04 2.72
N VAL A 56 2.06 -4.75 1.82
CA VAL A 56 3.46 -5.22 1.94
C VAL A 56 4.13 -4.65 3.18
N HIS A 57 3.91 -3.36 3.47
CA HIS A 57 4.43 -2.72 4.68
C HIS A 57 3.92 -3.42 5.96
N ALA A 58 2.63 -3.76 6.02
CA ALA A 58 2.02 -4.46 7.14
C ALA A 58 2.51 -5.91 7.24
N ILE A 59 2.48 -6.67 6.13
CA ILE A 59 2.90 -8.08 6.08
C ILE A 59 4.34 -8.25 6.57
N ASN A 60 5.23 -7.33 6.23
CA ASN A 60 6.63 -7.38 6.66
C ASN A 60 6.81 -7.12 8.16
N ARG A 61 5.79 -6.62 8.85
CA ARG A 61 5.80 -6.32 10.30
C ARG A 61 4.95 -7.26 11.14
N ILE A 62 4.31 -8.26 10.51
CA ILE A 62 3.53 -9.29 11.21
C ILE A 62 4.44 -10.48 11.51
N PRO A 63 4.51 -10.96 12.77
CA PRO A 63 5.24 -12.18 13.12
C PRO A 63 4.69 -13.39 12.39
N SER A 64 5.56 -14.31 11.99
CA SER A 64 5.18 -15.54 11.31
C SER A 64 5.77 -16.78 11.99
N PRO A 65 4.96 -17.84 12.21
CA PRO A 65 5.45 -19.10 12.76
C PRO A 65 6.57 -19.75 11.93
N VAL A 66 6.55 -19.55 10.62
CA VAL A 66 7.56 -20.10 9.69
C VAL A 66 8.97 -19.57 9.97
N ILE A 67 9.06 -18.40 10.56
CA ILE A 67 10.33 -17.74 10.92
C ILE A 67 10.45 -17.57 12.44
N HIS A 68 9.99 -18.57 13.20
CA HIS A 68 10.09 -18.62 14.67
C HIS A 68 9.43 -17.44 15.38
N ASN A 69 8.24 -17.01 14.91
CA ASN A 69 7.49 -15.84 15.41
C ASN A 69 8.25 -14.51 15.32
N GLN A 70 9.30 -14.44 14.52
CA GLN A 70 9.92 -13.18 14.14
C GLN A 70 9.12 -12.52 12.99
N THR A 71 9.33 -11.23 12.80
CA THR A 71 8.82 -10.53 11.62
C THR A 71 9.81 -10.62 10.45
N PRO A 72 9.37 -10.58 9.19
CA PRO A 72 10.27 -10.43 8.05
C PRO A 72 11.19 -9.21 8.17
N TYR A 73 10.67 -8.12 8.73
CA TYR A 73 11.44 -6.90 9.02
C TYR A 73 12.60 -7.18 9.98
N GLU A 74 12.33 -7.84 11.11
CA GLU A 74 13.33 -8.19 12.10
C GLU A 74 14.42 -9.12 11.55
N ARG A 75 14.01 -10.10 10.71
CA ARG A 75 14.96 -11.00 10.02
C ARG A 75 15.91 -10.27 9.10
N LEU A 76 15.44 -9.18 8.46
CA LEU A 76 16.22 -8.41 7.50
C LEU A 76 17.13 -7.37 8.19
N PHE A 77 16.60 -6.65 9.17
CA PHE A 77 17.27 -5.49 9.78
C PHE A 77 17.92 -5.81 11.15
N GLY A 78 17.65 -6.97 11.72
CA GLY A 78 18.18 -7.40 13.03
C GLY A 78 17.56 -6.68 14.23
N SER A 79 16.52 -5.87 14.02
CA SER A 79 15.80 -5.12 15.07
C SER A 79 14.30 -5.26 14.90
N SER A 80 13.57 -5.29 16.01
CA SER A 80 12.11 -5.32 15.98
C SER A 80 11.53 -4.08 15.32
N PRO A 81 10.43 -4.21 14.55
CA PRO A 81 9.79 -3.06 13.92
C PRO A 81 9.14 -2.15 14.95
N ASP A 82 9.16 -0.85 14.69
CA ASP A 82 8.41 0.14 15.46
C ASP A 82 6.94 0.14 14.99
N TYR A 83 6.02 -0.16 15.91
CA TYR A 83 4.58 -0.18 15.66
C TYR A 83 3.88 1.15 15.96
N HIS A 84 4.53 2.11 16.62
CA HIS A 84 3.94 3.40 16.97
C HIS A 84 3.51 4.22 15.74
N HIS A 85 4.16 3.99 14.61
CA HIS A 85 3.86 4.66 13.36
C HIS A 85 2.78 3.97 12.51
N LEU A 86 2.31 2.79 12.92
CA LEU A 86 1.25 2.11 12.19
C LEU A 86 -0.07 2.86 12.33
N ARG A 87 -0.76 3.02 11.21
CA ARG A 87 -2.05 3.71 11.11
C ARG A 87 -3.04 2.91 10.29
N SER A 88 -4.32 3.06 10.60
CA SER A 88 -5.39 2.36 9.91
C SER A 88 -5.58 2.88 8.48
N PHE A 89 -5.43 2.00 7.49
CA PHE A 89 -5.64 2.33 6.08
C PHE A 89 -7.04 2.87 5.84
N GLY A 90 -7.17 3.94 5.06
CA GLY A 90 -8.45 4.60 4.77
C GLY A 90 -9.03 5.44 5.89
N SER A 91 -8.33 5.59 7.03
CA SER A 91 -8.77 6.46 8.11
C SER A 91 -8.71 7.94 7.72
N ALA A 92 -9.55 8.73 8.37
CA ALA A 92 -9.51 10.18 8.26
C ALA A 92 -8.26 10.75 8.92
N CYS A 93 -7.65 11.72 8.28
CA CYS A 93 -6.51 12.44 8.82
C CYS A 93 -6.51 13.91 8.39
N PHE A 94 -5.88 14.77 9.18
CA PHE A 94 -5.73 16.19 8.88
C PHE A 94 -4.27 16.47 8.53
N VAL A 95 -4.04 16.89 7.30
CA VAL A 95 -2.71 17.22 6.77
C VAL A 95 -2.49 18.72 6.84
N LEU A 96 -1.39 19.15 7.44
CA LEU A 96 -1.01 20.56 7.48
C LEU A 96 -0.66 21.05 6.06
N LEU A 97 -1.31 22.13 5.65
CA LEU A 97 -1.07 22.78 4.36
C LEU A 97 0.20 23.63 4.38
N GLN A 98 0.86 23.72 3.23
CA GLN A 98 1.97 24.63 3.04
C GLN A 98 1.49 26.10 3.08
N PRO A 99 2.33 27.07 3.49
CA PRO A 99 1.92 28.49 3.60
C PRO A 99 1.36 29.10 2.31
N HIS A 100 1.77 28.58 1.15
CA HIS A 100 1.28 29.04 -0.17
C HIS A 100 -0.04 28.40 -0.61
N GLU A 101 -0.53 27.39 0.12
CA GLU A 101 -1.76 26.65 -0.23
C GLU A 101 -3.01 27.17 0.50
N HIS A 102 -2.85 28.11 1.39
CA HIS A 102 -3.97 28.70 2.16
C HIS A 102 -3.74 30.17 2.46
N ASN A 103 -4.83 30.91 2.63
CA ASN A 103 -4.80 32.29 3.12
C ASN A 103 -4.81 32.31 4.66
N LYS A 104 -4.48 33.50 5.25
CA LYS A 104 -4.40 33.68 6.71
C LYS A 104 -5.70 33.35 7.46
N LEU A 105 -6.85 33.45 6.79
CA LEU A 105 -8.18 33.23 7.36
C LEU A 105 -8.73 31.83 7.05
N GLU A 106 -8.05 31.05 6.22
CA GLU A 106 -8.45 29.70 5.87
C GLU A 106 -7.89 28.66 6.86
N PRO A 107 -8.53 27.47 6.95
CA PRO A 107 -8.02 26.39 7.76
C PRO A 107 -6.60 25.98 7.34
N ARG A 108 -5.70 25.85 8.31
CA ARG A 108 -4.30 25.45 8.07
C ARG A 108 -4.13 23.95 7.78
N SER A 109 -5.16 23.15 8.01
CA SER A 109 -5.14 21.72 7.77
C SER A 109 -6.33 21.31 6.90
N ARG A 110 -6.14 20.23 6.15
CA ARG A 110 -7.16 19.68 5.25
C ARG A 110 -7.46 18.24 5.62
N LEU A 111 -8.75 17.91 5.61
CA LEU A 111 -9.20 16.54 5.78
C LEU A 111 -8.78 15.71 4.56
N CYS A 112 -8.03 14.65 4.81
CA CYS A 112 -7.47 13.74 3.82
C CYS A 112 -7.75 12.29 4.22
N CYS A 113 -7.59 11.37 3.26
CA CYS A 113 -7.63 9.94 3.49
C CYS A 113 -6.22 9.39 3.63
N PHE A 114 -5.91 8.68 4.71
CA PHE A 114 -4.63 8.00 4.85
C PHE A 114 -4.57 6.75 3.96
N LEU A 115 -3.56 6.66 3.11
CA LEU A 115 -3.39 5.55 2.17
C LEU A 115 -2.04 4.81 2.31
N GLY A 116 -1.17 5.23 3.22
CA GLY A 116 0.08 4.50 3.46
C GLY A 116 1.26 5.40 3.80
N TYR A 117 2.45 4.89 3.55
CA TYR A 117 3.72 5.50 3.95
C TYR A 117 4.51 5.95 2.73
N GLY A 118 5.31 7.01 2.89
CA GLY A 118 6.20 7.50 1.83
C GLY A 118 7.30 6.46 1.54
N GLU A 119 7.58 6.24 0.26
CA GLU A 119 8.60 5.29 -0.19
C GLU A 119 10.00 5.90 -0.20
N THR A 120 10.11 7.11 -0.75
CA THR A 120 11.40 7.81 -0.94
C THR A 120 11.69 8.81 0.15
N GLN A 121 10.67 9.21 0.91
CA GLN A 121 10.79 10.19 1.98
C GLN A 121 9.96 9.76 3.19
N LYS A 122 10.45 10.07 4.37
CA LYS A 122 9.77 9.79 5.62
C LYS A 122 8.49 10.62 5.71
N GLY A 123 7.31 9.99 5.76
CA GLY A 123 6.01 10.66 5.85
C GLY A 123 4.85 9.74 5.52
N TYR A 124 3.65 10.31 5.63
CA TYR A 124 2.39 9.63 5.40
C TYR A 124 1.80 10.03 4.05
N ARG A 125 1.38 9.06 3.25
CA ARG A 125 0.70 9.29 1.97
C ARG A 125 -0.79 9.47 2.23
N CYS A 126 -1.29 10.64 1.91
CA CYS A 126 -2.67 11.02 2.16
C CYS A 126 -3.32 11.53 0.87
N TYR A 127 -4.52 11.04 0.58
CA TYR A 127 -5.31 11.55 -0.54
C TYR A 127 -6.06 12.83 -0.13
N ASP A 128 -5.82 13.90 -0.86
CA ASP A 128 -6.50 15.18 -0.70
C ASP A 128 -7.71 15.25 -1.64
N PRO A 129 -8.95 15.31 -1.12
CA PRO A 129 -10.16 15.32 -1.93
C PRO A 129 -10.36 16.63 -2.70
N VAL A 130 -9.73 17.72 -2.27
CA VAL A 130 -9.87 19.04 -2.91
C VAL A 130 -8.95 19.17 -4.12
N SER A 131 -7.65 18.83 -3.94
CA SER A 131 -6.69 18.87 -5.04
C SER A 131 -6.70 17.61 -5.90
N HIS A 132 -7.40 16.55 -5.47
CA HIS A 132 -7.43 15.22 -6.09
C HIS A 132 -6.04 14.58 -6.28
N ARG A 133 -5.13 14.85 -5.35
CA ARG A 133 -3.72 14.39 -5.40
C ARG A 133 -3.34 13.63 -4.14
N LEU A 134 -2.34 12.79 -4.31
CA LEU A 134 -1.64 12.20 -3.18
C LEU A 134 -0.62 13.21 -2.65
N ARG A 135 -0.65 13.43 -1.34
CA ARG A 135 0.31 14.25 -0.59
C ARG A 135 1.16 13.36 0.27
N VAL A 136 2.43 13.70 0.42
CA VAL A 136 3.29 13.10 1.45
C VAL A 136 3.60 14.17 2.48
N SER A 137 3.26 13.91 3.73
CA SER A 137 3.48 14.86 4.83
C SER A 137 3.88 14.15 6.11
N HIS A 138 4.74 14.81 6.89
CA HIS A 138 5.04 14.39 8.27
C HIS A 138 4.03 14.94 9.28
N ASN A 139 3.49 16.12 8.99
CA ASN A 139 2.61 16.84 9.89
C ASN A 139 1.16 16.42 9.63
N VAL A 140 0.80 15.27 10.20
CA VAL A 140 -0.50 14.66 10.04
C VAL A 140 -1.08 14.33 11.41
N VAL A 141 -2.31 14.78 11.66
CA VAL A 141 -3.11 14.41 12.83
C VAL A 141 -4.11 13.34 12.39
N PHE A 142 -4.08 12.17 13.02
CA PHE A 142 -4.93 11.03 12.67
C PHE A 142 -6.21 11.00 13.48
N TRP A 143 -7.30 10.64 12.81
CA TRP A 143 -8.59 10.35 13.41
C TRP A 143 -8.99 8.92 13.06
N GLU A 144 -8.27 7.94 13.62
CA GLU A 144 -8.28 6.53 13.19
C GLU A 144 -9.60 5.78 13.44
N HIS A 145 -10.44 6.25 14.37
CA HIS A 145 -11.76 5.69 14.63
C HIS A 145 -12.85 6.19 13.68
N ARG A 146 -12.48 6.97 12.67
CA ARG A 146 -13.35 7.40 11.58
C ARG A 146 -12.74 7.05 10.24
N LEU A 147 -13.53 6.43 9.38
CA LEU A 147 -13.15 6.25 7.98
C LEU A 147 -13.32 7.59 7.23
N PHE A 148 -12.41 7.84 6.31
CA PHE A 148 -12.50 9.05 5.48
C PHE A 148 -13.84 9.14 4.73
N VAL A 149 -14.33 8.01 4.21
CA VAL A 149 -15.58 7.93 3.44
C VAL A 149 -16.84 8.32 4.24
N GLU A 150 -16.78 8.32 5.57
CA GLU A 150 -17.86 8.77 6.45
C GLU A 150 -17.94 10.29 6.53
N LEU A 151 -16.85 10.99 6.23
CA LEU A 151 -16.71 12.43 6.42
C LEU A 151 -16.57 13.19 5.08
N SER A 152 -16.13 12.51 4.05
CA SER A 152 -15.89 13.07 2.72
C SER A 152 -16.01 11.99 1.65
N HIS A 153 -15.92 12.39 0.37
CA HIS A 153 -16.06 11.47 -0.75
C HIS A 153 -14.80 11.46 -1.64
N PHE A 154 -14.54 10.32 -2.23
CA PHE A 154 -13.61 10.23 -3.35
C PHE A 154 -14.29 10.80 -4.60
N ARG A 155 -13.50 11.32 -5.54
CA ARG A 155 -14.04 11.90 -6.77
C ARG A 155 -14.89 10.87 -7.53
N SER A 156 -16.09 11.27 -8.00
CA SER A 156 -17.06 10.39 -8.67
C SER A 156 -16.54 9.70 -9.94
N SER A 157 -15.52 10.27 -10.62
CA SER A 157 -14.89 9.65 -11.78
C SER A 157 -14.04 8.41 -11.45
N LEU A 158 -13.80 8.16 -10.16
CA LEU A 158 -13.12 6.98 -9.65
C LEU A 158 -14.08 5.98 -9.01
N THR A 159 -15.38 6.28 -9.00
CA THR A 159 -16.40 5.39 -8.49
C THR A 159 -16.82 4.38 -9.55
N THR A 160 -16.82 3.13 -9.17
CA THR A 160 -17.55 2.03 -9.81
C THR A 160 -16.83 1.28 -10.93
N SER A 161 -15.53 0.97 -10.73
CA SER A 161 -15.12 -0.39 -11.07
C SER A 161 -15.14 -1.16 -9.76
N SER A 162 -16.02 -2.14 -9.64
CA SER A 162 -16.08 -2.96 -8.44
C SER A 162 -14.71 -3.60 -8.23
N VAL A 163 -14.29 -3.78 -6.97
CA VAL A 163 -13.05 -4.51 -6.64
C VAL A 163 -13.03 -5.89 -7.33
N LEU A 164 -14.21 -6.45 -7.61
CA LEU A 164 -14.42 -7.70 -8.33
C LEU A 164 -13.99 -7.65 -9.81
N GLU A 165 -14.05 -6.47 -10.47
CA GLU A 165 -13.59 -6.31 -11.86
C GLU A 165 -12.06 -6.28 -11.98
N ILE A 166 -11.38 -5.78 -10.94
CA ILE A 166 -9.91 -5.75 -10.88
C ILE A 166 -9.36 -7.12 -10.49
N PHE A 167 -10.11 -7.89 -9.69
CA PHE A 167 -9.74 -9.23 -9.25
C PHE A 167 -10.83 -10.23 -9.68
N PRO A 168 -10.87 -10.67 -10.95
CA PRO A 168 -11.82 -11.66 -11.39
C PRO A 168 -11.65 -12.96 -10.60
N ASN A 169 -12.77 -13.55 -10.20
CA ASN A 169 -12.76 -14.86 -9.54
C ASN A 169 -12.12 -15.90 -10.47
N GLU A 170 -11.20 -16.71 -9.95
CA GLU A 170 -10.39 -17.68 -10.67
C GLU A 170 -11.19 -18.80 -11.42
N SER A 171 -12.52 -18.78 -11.43
CA SER A 171 -13.37 -19.76 -12.11
C SER A 171 -13.55 -19.54 -13.62
N HIS A 172 -13.05 -18.43 -14.19
CA HIS A 172 -13.10 -18.18 -15.62
C HIS A 172 -11.84 -17.43 -16.06
N VAL A 173 -10.78 -18.17 -16.40
CA VAL A 173 -9.65 -17.64 -17.15
C VAL A 173 -9.94 -17.84 -18.64
N PRO A 174 -10.38 -16.83 -19.39
CA PRO A 174 -10.20 -16.83 -20.83
C PRO A 174 -8.71 -16.59 -21.07
N SER A 175 -8.11 -17.42 -21.91
CA SER A 175 -6.72 -17.29 -22.38
C SER A 175 -6.57 -16.04 -23.26
N THR A 176 -6.67 -14.87 -22.69
CA THR A 176 -6.38 -13.60 -23.36
C THR A 176 -5.26 -12.93 -22.61
N ASN A 177 -4.16 -12.68 -23.31
CA ASN A 177 -2.99 -11.94 -22.85
C ASN A 177 -3.41 -10.57 -22.30
N ILE A 178 -3.68 -10.50 -21.00
CA ILE A 178 -3.84 -9.23 -20.30
C ILE A 178 -2.42 -8.73 -20.03
N PHE A 179 -2.01 -7.73 -20.80
CA PHE A 179 -0.76 -7.01 -20.60
C PHE A 179 -0.86 -6.23 -19.28
N TYR A 180 -0.35 -6.80 -18.20
CA TYR A 180 -0.08 -6.04 -16.98
C TYR A 180 1.17 -5.21 -17.26
N PRO A 181 1.15 -3.87 -17.10
CA PRO A 181 2.38 -3.11 -17.12
C PRO A 181 3.30 -3.70 -16.04
N PRO A 182 4.60 -3.87 -16.30
CA PRO A 182 5.52 -4.42 -15.33
C PRO A 182 5.45 -3.55 -14.08
N LEU A 183 5.10 -4.17 -12.93
CA LEU A 183 5.29 -3.58 -11.63
C LEU A 183 6.80 -3.42 -11.48
N ASP A 184 7.27 -2.18 -11.58
CA ASP A 184 8.68 -1.86 -11.38
C ASP A 184 8.96 -2.00 -9.87
N PHE A 185 9.21 -3.23 -9.45
CA PHE A 185 9.72 -3.55 -8.12
C PHE A 185 11.20 -3.20 -8.07
N SER A 186 11.52 -1.91 -8.18
CA SER A 186 12.87 -1.51 -7.86
C SER A 186 13.13 -1.84 -6.38
N PRO A 187 14.31 -2.39 -6.05
CA PRO A 187 14.62 -2.85 -4.69
C PRO A 187 14.58 -1.75 -3.62
N SER A 188 14.51 -0.49 -4.02
CA SER A 188 14.34 0.67 -3.13
C SER A 188 13.05 0.65 -2.30
N ILE A 189 12.02 -0.11 -2.73
CA ILE A 189 10.74 -0.22 -1.99
C ILE A 189 10.91 -1.02 -0.68
N PHE A 190 11.96 -1.84 -0.56
CA PHE A 190 12.18 -2.69 0.62
C PHE A 190 13.18 -2.11 1.63
N TYR A 191 13.85 -1.00 1.32
CA TYR A 191 14.94 -0.47 2.12
C TYR A 191 14.74 0.99 2.52
N ALA A 192 13.69 1.29 3.27
CA ALA A 192 13.66 2.51 4.05
C ALA A 192 14.50 2.27 5.32
N SER A 193 15.77 2.67 5.29
CA SER A 193 16.65 2.64 6.44
C SER A 193 16.10 3.50 7.57
N PRO A 194 16.03 3.02 8.81
CA PRO A 194 15.77 3.85 9.97
C PRO A 194 17.06 4.57 10.36
N ARG A 195 17.04 5.87 10.35
CA ARG A 195 17.82 6.74 11.23
C ARG A 195 16.90 7.75 11.87
#